data_b2060d8dacbc811c9059390445a5e97b
#
_entry.id   b2060d8dacbc811c9059390445a5e97b
#
_cell.length_a   1.000
_cell.length_b   1.000
_cell.length_c   1.000
_cell.angle_alpha   90.00
_cell.angle_beta   90.00
_cell.angle_gamma   90.00
#
_symmetry.space_group_name_H-M   'P 1'
#
loop_
_entity.id
_entity.type
_entity.pdbx_description
1 polymer ?
#
loop_
_entity_poly.entity_id
_entity_poly.type
_entity_poly.pdbx_seq_one_letter_code
_entity_poly.pdbx_strand_id
1 'polypeptide(L)'
;MRTKSALGPSQRQLRVGEAVRHAVAELLAHGEVHDAVIETHLITVPEVRMSADLRVATIYVMPLGGRDEAQVLAALDRNKRYVRGAIAKKVNLKFAPDVRFRIDERFGEAERIERLLRSPAVKRDLAGGSDGEH
;
A
#
# COMPACT_ATOMS: atom_id res chain seq x y z
N MET A 1 -17.79 27.87 1.91
CA MET A 1 -17.49 27.29 2.23
C MET A 1 -16.51 26.81 2.03
N ARG A 2 -15.82 26.79 2.14
CA ARG A 2 -14.82 26.35 1.94
C ARG A 2 -14.82 25.18 1.67
N THR A 3 -14.19 24.85 1.07
CA THR A 3 -14.33 23.57 0.70
C THR A 3 -13.30 22.74 1.36
N LYS A 4 -13.71 21.62 1.84
CA LYS A 4 -12.77 20.77 2.52
C LYS A 4 -11.75 20.19 1.59
N SER A 5 -12.10 20.00 0.33
CA SER A 5 -11.12 19.43 -0.59
C SER A 5 -9.96 20.37 -0.80
N ALA A 6 -10.17 21.68 -0.68
CA ALA A 6 -9.07 22.61 -0.80
C ALA A 6 -8.14 22.53 0.40
N LEU A 7 -8.64 22.07 1.52
CA LEU A 7 -7.87 21.95 2.75
C LEU A 7 -7.40 20.53 3.03
N GLY A 8 -7.66 19.62 2.09
CA GLY A 8 -7.31 18.24 2.27
C GLY A 8 -8.43 17.43 2.86
N PRO A 9 -8.18 16.16 3.18
CA PRO A 9 -9.24 15.29 3.68
C PRO A 9 -9.73 15.71 5.06
N SER A 10 -10.97 15.39 5.34
CA SER A 10 -11.56 15.70 6.63
C SER A 10 -11.03 14.74 7.69
N GLN A 11 -11.24 15.10 8.95
CA GLN A 11 -10.88 14.24 10.07
C GLN A 11 -11.56 12.89 9.96
N ARG A 12 -12.81 12.89 9.51
CA ARG A 12 -13.53 11.65 9.38
C ARG A 12 -12.91 10.76 8.30
N GLN A 13 -12.54 11.35 7.16
CA GLN A 13 -11.87 10.60 6.11
C GLN A 13 -10.58 9.99 6.62
N LEU A 14 -9.79 10.76 7.38
CA LEU A 14 -8.53 10.26 7.89
C LEU A 14 -8.74 9.14 8.91
N ARG A 15 -9.73 9.30 9.76
CA ARG A 15 -10.00 8.30 10.79
C ARG A 15 -10.49 6.99 10.19
N VAL A 16 -11.41 7.08 9.24
CA VAL A 16 -11.92 5.90 8.58
C VAL A 16 -10.83 5.24 7.76
N GLY A 17 -10.03 6.06 7.06
CA GLY A 17 -8.92 5.52 6.28
C GLY A 17 -7.95 4.75 7.14
N GLU A 18 -7.65 5.25 8.32
CA GLU A 18 -6.74 4.57 9.22
C GLU A 18 -7.32 3.26 9.75
N ALA A 19 -8.63 3.26 10.03
CA ALA A 19 -9.29 2.03 10.47
C ALA A 19 -9.27 0.98 9.35
N VAL A 20 -9.50 1.39 8.12
CA VAL A 20 -9.45 0.48 6.98
C VAL A 20 -8.02 -0.04 6.79
N ARG A 21 -7.03 0.85 6.94
CA ARG A 21 -5.64 0.45 6.79
C ARG A 21 -5.27 -0.64 7.79
N HIS A 22 -5.66 -0.46 9.04
CA HIS A 22 -5.40 -1.46 10.06
C HIS A 22 -6.09 -2.78 9.75
N ALA A 23 -7.33 -2.71 9.29
CA ALA A 23 -8.08 -3.92 8.99
C ALA A 23 -7.41 -4.71 7.86
N VAL A 24 -6.98 -4.01 6.81
CA VAL A 24 -6.35 -4.68 5.68
C VAL A 24 -4.97 -5.20 6.05
N ALA A 25 -4.21 -4.41 6.80
CA ALA A 25 -2.88 -4.85 7.22
C ALA A 25 -2.98 -6.12 8.07
N GLU A 26 -3.94 -6.16 8.97
CA GLU A 26 -4.17 -7.34 9.79
C GLU A 26 -4.57 -8.54 8.97
N LEU A 27 -5.46 -8.31 8.02
CA LEU A 27 -5.93 -9.36 7.13
C LEU A 27 -4.76 -10.03 6.40
N LEU A 28 -3.86 -9.20 5.87
CA LEU A 28 -2.72 -9.71 5.13
C LEU A 28 -1.69 -10.35 6.07
N ALA A 29 -1.48 -9.76 7.22
CA ALA A 29 -0.50 -10.28 8.16
C ALA A 29 -0.91 -11.64 8.74
N HIS A 30 -2.20 -11.85 8.90
CA HIS A 30 -2.68 -13.09 9.50
C HIS A 30 -2.98 -14.16 8.45
N GLY A 31 -2.65 -13.91 7.19
CA GLY A 31 -2.83 -14.91 6.16
C GLY A 31 -4.29 -15.27 5.89
N GLU A 32 -5.18 -14.30 6.08
CA GLU A 32 -6.59 -14.57 5.89
C GLU A 32 -7.01 -14.62 4.43
N VAL A 33 -6.19 -14.09 3.53
CA VAL A 33 -6.49 -14.12 2.11
C VAL A 33 -5.76 -15.30 1.51
N HIS A 34 -6.53 -16.27 1.05
CA HIS A 34 -5.93 -17.50 0.52
C HIS A 34 -5.63 -17.36 -0.95
N ASP A 35 -4.47 -16.84 -1.25
CA ASP A 35 -4.02 -16.65 -2.63
C ASP A 35 -2.51 -16.85 -2.60
N ALA A 36 -2.01 -17.72 -3.46
CA ALA A 36 -0.59 -18.09 -3.43
C ALA A 36 0.33 -16.88 -3.59
N VAL A 37 -0.06 -15.92 -4.41
CA VAL A 37 0.78 -14.75 -4.59
C VAL A 37 0.79 -13.92 -3.31
N ILE A 38 -0.37 -13.74 -2.70
CA ILE A 38 -0.45 -12.94 -1.48
C ILE A 38 0.26 -13.65 -0.34
N GLU A 39 0.12 -14.96 -0.25
CA GLU A 39 0.72 -15.71 0.84
C GLU A 39 2.23 -15.78 0.77
N THR A 40 2.80 -15.62 -0.42
CA THR A 40 4.23 -15.71 -0.59
C THR A 40 4.94 -14.37 -0.67
N HIS A 41 4.21 -13.28 -0.44
CA HIS A 41 4.79 -11.94 -0.46
C HIS A 41 4.46 -11.23 0.82
N LEU A 42 5.44 -10.49 1.32
CA LEU A 42 5.21 -9.62 2.46
C LEU A 42 4.74 -8.29 1.90
N ILE A 43 3.47 -7.96 2.16
CA ILE A 43 2.85 -6.78 1.58
C ILE A 43 2.52 -5.81 2.70
N THR A 44 3.01 -4.59 2.58
CA THR A 44 2.70 -3.55 3.55
C THR A 44 1.61 -2.66 3.00
N VAL A 45 0.88 -2.01 3.91
CA VAL A 45 -0.20 -1.09 3.57
C VAL A 45 0.15 0.25 4.18
N PRO A 46 0.93 1.06 3.46
CA PRO A 46 1.37 2.34 4.03
C PRO A 46 0.26 3.36 4.19
N GLU A 47 -0.77 3.31 3.38
CA GLU A 47 -1.78 4.34 3.44
C GLU A 47 -3.08 3.88 2.82
N VAL A 48 -4.21 4.38 3.35
CA VAL A 48 -5.51 4.22 2.72
C VAL A 48 -6.13 5.60 2.64
N ARG A 49 -6.62 5.95 1.46
CA ARG A 49 -7.31 7.21 1.26
C ARG A 49 -8.77 6.97 0.97
N MET A 50 -9.63 7.62 1.73
CA MET A 50 -11.07 7.50 1.53
C MET A 50 -11.56 8.66 0.69
N SER A 51 -12.55 8.38 -0.17
CA SER A 51 -13.26 9.47 -0.82
C SER A 51 -14.04 10.27 0.20
N ALA A 52 -14.44 11.48 -0.17
CA ALA A 52 -15.11 12.37 0.77
C ALA A 52 -16.42 11.76 1.28
N ASP A 53 -17.11 11.01 0.44
CA ASP A 53 -18.37 10.36 0.83
C ASP A 53 -18.14 8.98 1.45
N LEU A 54 -16.88 8.58 1.64
CA LEU A 54 -16.49 7.32 2.25
C LEU A 54 -16.94 6.09 1.46
N ARG A 55 -17.22 6.26 0.20
CA ARG A 55 -17.69 5.14 -0.62
C ARG A 55 -16.58 4.43 -1.37
N VAL A 56 -15.41 5.04 -1.46
CA VAL A 56 -14.27 4.44 -2.14
C VAL A 56 -13.06 4.47 -1.22
N ALA A 57 -12.44 3.33 -1.05
CA ALA A 57 -11.19 3.21 -0.30
C ALA A 57 -10.09 2.88 -1.29
N THR A 58 -9.13 3.79 -1.40
CA THR A 58 -7.95 3.53 -2.22
C THR A 58 -6.86 3.04 -1.28
N ILE A 59 -6.51 1.78 -1.43
CA ILE A 59 -5.58 1.11 -0.54
C ILE A 59 -4.23 1.05 -1.24
N TYR A 60 -3.26 1.77 -0.67
CA TYR A 60 -1.90 1.77 -1.20
C TYR A 60 -1.14 0.63 -0.58
N VAL A 61 -0.48 -0.14 -1.41
CA VAL A 61 0.24 -1.32 -0.96
C VAL A 61 1.65 -1.29 -1.54
N MET A 62 2.54 -2.01 -0.89
CA MET A 62 3.90 -2.14 -1.36
C MET A 62 4.44 -3.51 -0.97
N PRO A 63 4.75 -4.36 -1.94
CA PRO A 63 5.45 -5.61 -1.63
C PRO A 63 6.86 -5.30 -1.16
N LEU A 64 7.36 -6.11 -0.25
CA LEU A 64 8.70 -5.91 0.27
C LEU A 64 9.72 -5.90 -0.86
N GLY A 65 10.56 -4.87 -0.88
CA GLY A 65 11.58 -4.74 -1.90
C GLY A 65 11.05 -4.32 -3.25
N GLY A 66 9.78 -4.01 -3.35
CA GLY A 66 9.18 -3.61 -4.63
C GLY A 66 9.10 -4.74 -5.63
N ARG A 67 9.08 -5.98 -5.16
CA ARG A 67 9.11 -7.13 -6.05
C ARG A 67 7.73 -7.52 -6.49
N ASP A 68 7.62 -7.92 -7.76
CA ASP A 68 6.39 -8.47 -8.30
C ASP A 68 5.18 -7.58 -8.10
N GLU A 69 5.38 -6.27 -8.26
CA GLU A 69 4.31 -5.31 -8.01
C GLU A 69 3.05 -5.62 -8.82
N ALA A 70 3.23 -5.92 -10.11
CA ALA A 70 2.08 -6.18 -10.96
C ALA A 70 1.35 -7.45 -10.54
N GLN A 71 2.11 -8.49 -10.18
CA GLN A 71 1.51 -9.75 -9.73
C GLN A 71 0.75 -9.56 -8.44
N VAL A 72 1.35 -8.83 -7.49
CA VAL A 72 0.73 -8.61 -6.21
C VAL A 72 -0.55 -7.79 -6.38
N LEU A 73 -0.47 -6.75 -7.21
CA LEU A 73 -1.64 -5.92 -7.44
C LEU A 73 -2.77 -6.72 -8.06
N ALA A 74 -2.44 -7.57 -9.03
CA ALA A 74 -3.44 -8.41 -9.67
C ALA A 74 -4.06 -9.39 -8.68
N ALA A 75 -3.24 -9.94 -7.79
CA ALA A 75 -3.73 -10.89 -6.79
C ALA A 75 -4.67 -10.21 -5.80
N LEU A 76 -4.31 -9.00 -5.37
CA LEU A 76 -5.19 -8.26 -4.48
C LEU A 76 -6.49 -7.92 -5.16
N ASP A 77 -6.42 -7.55 -6.41
CA ASP A 77 -7.61 -7.20 -7.17
C ASP A 77 -8.52 -8.43 -7.34
N ARG A 78 -7.93 -9.60 -7.56
CA ARG A 78 -8.68 -10.85 -7.65
C ARG A 78 -9.45 -11.14 -6.36
N ASN A 79 -8.90 -10.70 -5.24
CA ASN A 79 -9.50 -10.96 -3.93
C ASN A 79 -10.22 -9.75 -3.36
N LYS A 80 -10.48 -8.77 -4.20
CA LYS A 80 -11.09 -7.52 -3.78
C LYS A 80 -12.40 -7.71 -3.03
N ARG A 81 -13.21 -8.64 -3.51
CA ARG A 81 -14.50 -8.87 -2.89
C ARG A 81 -14.35 -9.40 -1.45
N TYR A 82 -13.40 -10.29 -1.26
CA TYR A 82 -13.15 -10.81 0.07
C TYR A 82 -12.66 -9.72 1.00
N VAL A 83 -11.74 -8.89 0.52
CA VAL A 83 -11.21 -7.78 1.31
C VAL A 83 -12.31 -6.80 1.67
N ARG A 84 -13.18 -6.51 0.72
CA ARG A 84 -14.28 -5.60 0.97
C ARG A 84 -15.19 -6.14 2.06
N GLY A 85 -15.48 -7.43 2.02
CA GLY A 85 -16.31 -8.05 3.05
C GLY A 85 -15.66 -8.02 4.42
N ALA A 86 -14.35 -8.23 4.47
CA ALA A 86 -13.63 -8.19 5.73
C ALA A 86 -13.61 -6.78 6.30
N ILE A 87 -13.46 -5.78 5.45
CA ILE A 87 -13.51 -4.39 5.90
C ILE A 87 -14.89 -4.09 6.49
N ALA A 88 -15.94 -4.54 5.81
CA ALA A 88 -17.29 -4.29 6.30
C ALA A 88 -17.51 -4.87 7.68
N LYS A 89 -16.88 -6.01 7.97
CA LYS A 89 -17.03 -6.62 9.28
C LYS A 89 -16.17 -5.97 10.34
N LYS A 90 -15.00 -5.53 9.97
CA LYS A 90 -14.05 -5.01 10.96
C LYS A 90 -14.18 -3.53 11.22
N VAL A 91 -14.68 -2.78 10.26
CA VAL A 91 -14.81 -1.33 10.38
C VAL A 91 -16.28 -0.99 10.38
N ASN A 92 -16.70 -0.25 11.40
CA ASN A 92 -18.11 0.07 11.55
C ASN A 92 -18.49 1.20 10.60
N LEU A 93 -18.89 0.83 9.40
CA LEU A 93 -19.30 1.79 8.40
C LEU A 93 -20.72 1.50 7.95
N LYS A 94 -21.41 2.56 7.55
CA LYS A 94 -22.78 2.40 7.07
C LYS A 94 -22.80 1.56 5.80
N PHE A 95 -21.87 1.79 4.91
CA PHE A 95 -21.77 1.03 3.67
C PHE A 95 -20.35 0.54 3.52
N ALA A 96 -20.19 -0.68 3.00
CA ALA A 96 -18.87 -1.16 2.65
C ALA A 96 -18.35 -0.36 1.45
N PRO A 97 -17.17 0.23 1.56
CA PRO A 97 -16.65 1.03 0.43
C PRO A 97 -16.15 0.12 -0.68
N ASP A 98 -16.20 0.64 -1.88
CA ASP A 98 -15.50 -0.02 -2.97
C ASP A 98 -14.01 0.05 -2.68
N VAL A 99 -13.30 -1.00 -3.06
CA VAL A 99 -11.87 -1.10 -2.77
C VAL A 99 -11.09 -0.96 -4.06
N ARG A 100 -10.06 -0.13 -4.03
CA ARG A 100 -9.12 0.02 -5.13
C ARG A 100 -7.73 -0.16 -4.59
N PHE A 101 -6.95 -1.01 -5.23
CA PHE A 101 -5.56 -1.23 -4.81
C PHE A 101 -4.63 -0.48 -5.75
N ARG A 102 -3.64 0.17 -5.16
CA ARG A 102 -2.63 0.92 -5.91
C ARG A 102 -1.27 0.66 -5.30
N ILE A 103 -0.25 0.66 -6.12
CA ILE A 103 1.11 0.60 -5.60
C ILE A 103 1.47 2.00 -5.10
N ASP A 104 2.09 2.09 -3.94
CA ASP A 104 2.53 3.36 -3.40
C ASP A 104 3.83 3.76 -4.10
N GLU A 105 3.70 4.57 -5.10
CA GLU A 105 4.86 4.93 -5.92
C GLU A 105 5.89 5.75 -5.18
N ARG A 106 5.44 6.55 -4.22
CA ARG A 106 6.38 7.32 -3.42
C ARG A 106 7.32 6.40 -2.67
N PHE A 107 6.74 5.36 -2.08
CA PHE A 107 7.50 4.40 -1.31
C PHE A 107 8.39 3.57 -2.22
N GLY A 108 7.84 3.13 -3.32
CA GLY A 108 8.60 2.35 -4.28
C GLY A 108 9.74 3.13 -4.90
N GLU A 109 9.50 4.41 -5.11
CA GLU A 109 10.54 5.25 -5.67
C GLU A 109 11.69 5.44 -4.71
N ALA A 110 11.39 5.66 -3.44
CA ALA A 110 12.43 5.78 -2.43
C ALA A 110 13.27 4.52 -2.36
N GLU A 111 12.62 3.38 -2.41
CA GLU A 111 13.34 2.12 -2.39
C GLU A 111 14.21 1.94 -3.61
N ARG A 112 13.70 2.36 -4.75
CA ARG A 112 14.44 2.27 -5.99
C ARG A 112 15.70 3.11 -5.93
N ILE A 113 15.58 4.31 -5.42
CA ILE A 113 16.72 5.20 -5.26
C ILE A 113 17.74 4.59 -4.32
N GLU A 114 17.27 4.02 -3.22
CA GLU A 114 18.16 3.39 -2.28
C GLU A 114 18.92 2.24 -2.91
N ARG A 115 18.24 1.45 -3.71
CA ARG A 115 18.90 0.33 -4.39
C ARG A 115 19.97 0.81 -5.35
N LEU A 116 19.70 1.90 -6.05
CA LEU A 116 20.68 2.46 -6.95
C LEU A 116 21.91 2.92 -6.21
N LEU A 117 21.72 3.55 -5.06
CA LEU A 117 22.84 4.03 -4.27
C LEU A 117 23.69 2.90 -3.72
N ARG A 118 23.10 1.70 -3.61
CA ARG A 118 23.83 0.56 -3.11
C ARG A 118 24.44 -0.31 -4.22
N SER A 119 24.16 0.05 -5.47
CA SER A 119 24.69 -0.76 -6.56
C SER A 119 26.19 -0.64 -6.62
N PRO A 120 26.91 -1.66 -7.09
CA PRO A 120 28.36 -1.59 -7.15
C PRO A 120 28.87 -0.44 -7.98
N ALA A 121 28.22 -0.12 -9.07
CA ALA A 121 28.68 0.97 -9.91
C ALA A 121 28.58 2.30 -9.18
N VAL A 122 27.44 2.54 -8.52
CA VAL A 122 27.27 3.79 -7.79
C VAL A 122 28.21 3.85 -6.60
N LYS A 123 28.38 2.74 -5.92
CA LYS A 123 29.30 2.70 -4.79
C LYS A 123 30.71 3.02 -5.21
N ARG A 124 31.14 2.51 -6.35
CA ARG A 124 32.47 2.83 -6.85
C ARG A 124 32.63 4.32 -7.11
N ASP A 125 31.63 4.90 -7.75
CA ASP A 125 31.67 6.33 -8.02
C ASP A 125 31.72 7.13 -6.73
N LEU A 126 30.91 6.78 -5.78
CA LEU A 126 30.85 7.49 -4.51
C LEU A 126 32.15 7.32 -3.73
N ALA A 127 32.79 6.18 -3.89
CA ALA A 127 34.02 5.93 -3.19
C ALA A 127 35.21 6.53 -3.87
N GLY A 128 35.01 7.27 -4.91
CA GLY A 128 36.13 7.92 -5.54
C GLY A 128 37.07 6.95 -6.19
N GLY A 129 36.55 5.94 -6.79
CA GLY A 129 37.38 5.01 -7.48
C GLY A 129 37.98 3.94 -6.64
N SER A 130 37.59 3.87 -5.45
CA SER A 130 38.17 2.85 -4.69
C SER A 130 37.58 1.57 -5.14
N ASP A 131 37.06 1.50 -5.88
CA ASP A 131 36.72 0.39 -6.33
C ASP A 131 36.60 -0.78 -5.84
N GLY A 132 36.35 -1.22 -6.00
CA GLY A 132 36.33 -2.30 -5.67
C GLY A 132 35.77 -2.82 -4.56
N GLU A 133 35.62 -2.36 -3.94
CA GLU A 133 35.35 -2.80 -2.90
C GLU A 133 34.12 -3.16 -2.82
N HIS A 134 33.58 -3.65 -3.01
CA HIS A 134 32.38 -4.04 -2.85
C HIS A 134 32.18 -5.21 -3.24
#